data_d776760cde084c01f8f757cd3410fa0d
#
_entry.id   d776760cde084c01f8f757cd3410fa0d
#
_cell.length_a   1.000
_cell.length_b   1.000
_cell.length_c   1.000
_cell.angle_alpha   90.00
_cell.angle_beta   90.00
_cell.angle_gamma   90.00
#
_symmetry.space_group_name_H-M   'P 1'
#
loop_
_entity.id
_entity.type
_entity.pdbx_description
1 polymer ?
#
loop_
_entity_poly.entity_id
_entity_poly.type
_entity_poly.pdbx_seq_one_letter_code
_entity_poly.pdbx_strand_id
1 'polypeptide(L)'
;MYQRSRFIKIALIAIWCFFLFANTSQVISQGGKKLRDSQAGLGGRAMKGQVILPEELQKIEDAVPTKATAKPTQPRKLLVFTLCKGFVHSSIPYATKALEIMGKKTGAFEIVQSEDMSMFKPENLENFDAIFFNSCTKLEFEDSALRKGLIDFVKGGKGLAGIHGATINFHTWPEAAEMMGGIFDRHPWGKRGNWAVKIDDPEHPLTAAFNGKDFKINDEIFRIGAPFSRDKVRVLLSLDMKDETNLNVNDIRPTDRDIPISWVRSFGKGRVFYCSLGHNHHIFWNPMVLQHYLDGIQFALGDLKVDTAPSVEKKLGRNCCL
;
A
#
# COMPACT_ATOMS: atom_id res chain seq x y z
N MET A 1 -76.33 -12.87 24.96
CA MET A 1 -76.20 -12.80 23.50
C MET A 1 -75.20 -11.67 23.12
N TYR A 2 -73.93 -11.70 23.67
CA TYR A 2 -72.97 -10.62 23.42
C TYR A 2 -71.51 -11.06 23.68
N GLN A 3 -71.10 -12.15 23.06
CA GLN A 3 -69.66 -12.61 23.23
C GLN A 3 -69.04 -13.32 22.00
N ARG A 4 -69.61 -13.17 20.80
CA ARG A 4 -69.03 -13.83 19.60
C ARG A 4 -68.36 -12.91 18.56
N SER A 5 -68.33 -11.59 18.80
CA SER A 5 -67.78 -10.66 17.78
C SER A 5 -66.37 -10.15 18.06
N ARG A 6 -65.72 -10.50 19.20
CA ARG A 6 -64.36 -10.00 19.53
C ARG A 6 -63.23 -10.94 19.08
N PHE A 7 -63.51 -12.22 18.85
CA PHE A 7 -62.45 -13.19 18.47
C PHE A 7 -62.10 -13.19 16.98
N ILE A 8 -63.01 -12.73 16.11
CA ILE A 8 -62.78 -12.72 14.66
C ILE A 8 -61.88 -11.54 14.20
N LYS A 9 -61.87 -10.43 14.93
CA LYS A 9 -61.06 -9.25 14.58
C LYS A 9 -59.57 -9.41 14.94
N ILE A 10 -59.24 -10.23 15.93
CA ILE A 10 -57.85 -10.47 16.34
C ILE A 10 -57.15 -11.45 15.39
N ALA A 11 -57.84 -12.43 14.84
CA ALA A 11 -57.26 -13.39 13.90
C ALA A 11 -56.91 -12.79 12.52
N LEU A 12 -57.67 -11.79 12.07
CA LEU A 12 -57.44 -11.10 10.80
C LEU A 12 -56.24 -10.13 10.85
N ILE A 13 -55.95 -9.53 12.01
CA ILE A 13 -54.78 -8.64 12.18
C ILE A 13 -53.49 -9.45 12.28
N ALA A 14 -53.49 -10.64 12.89
CA ALA A 14 -52.33 -11.51 12.98
C ALA A 14 -51.90 -12.08 11.61
N ILE A 15 -52.86 -12.38 10.73
CA ILE A 15 -52.59 -12.89 9.38
C ILE A 15 -51.99 -11.79 8.47
N TRP A 16 -52.42 -10.53 8.64
CA TRP A 16 -51.88 -9.41 7.85
C TRP A 16 -50.45 -9.02 8.24
N CYS A 17 -50.09 -9.12 9.52
CA CYS A 17 -48.71 -8.91 9.97
C CYS A 17 -47.76 -9.99 9.48
N PHE A 18 -48.18 -11.25 9.34
CA PHE A 18 -47.34 -12.33 8.82
C PHE A 18 -47.04 -12.18 7.33
N PHE A 19 -47.98 -11.66 6.52
CA PHE A 19 -47.72 -11.41 5.09
C PHE A 19 -46.80 -10.20 4.82
N LEU A 20 -46.78 -9.21 5.68
CA LEU A 20 -45.86 -8.07 5.54
C LEU A 20 -44.41 -8.44 5.91
N PHE A 21 -44.22 -9.33 6.88
CA PHE A 21 -42.87 -9.78 7.24
C PHE A 21 -42.25 -10.77 6.22
N ALA A 22 -43.08 -11.58 5.57
CA ALA A 22 -42.59 -12.53 4.55
C ALA A 22 -42.10 -11.81 3.26
N ASN A 23 -42.75 -10.70 2.87
CA ASN A 23 -42.34 -9.93 1.68
C ASN A 23 -41.10 -9.06 1.90
N THR A 24 -40.84 -8.57 3.12
CA THR A 24 -39.62 -7.79 3.41
C THR A 24 -38.36 -8.64 3.40
N SER A 25 -38.46 -9.91 3.82
CA SER A 25 -37.30 -10.83 3.80
C SER A 25 -36.88 -11.23 2.38
N GLN A 26 -37.83 -11.37 1.44
CA GLN A 26 -37.51 -11.66 0.05
C GLN A 26 -36.96 -10.46 -0.71
N VAL A 27 -37.42 -9.25 -0.43
CA VAL A 27 -36.89 -8.03 -1.07
C VAL A 27 -35.46 -7.74 -0.61
N ILE A 28 -35.13 -7.96 0.66
CA ILE A 28 -33.76 -7.80 1.18
C ILE A 28 -32.83 -8.87 0.60
N SER A 29 -33.29 -10.10 0.43
CA SER A 29 -32.50 -11.19 -0.17
C SER A 29 -32.21 -10.94 -1.66
N GLN A 30 -33.18 -10.44 -2.43
CA GLN A 30 -32.96 -10.12 -3.85
C GLN A 30 -32.12 -8.84 -4.05
N GLY A 31 -32.29 -7.85 -3.20
CA GLY A 31 -31.48 -6.63 -3.21
C GLY A 31 -29.99 -6.92 -2.89
N GLY A 32 -29.72 -7.76 -1.90
CA GLY A 32 -28.38 -8.16 -1.52
C GLY A 32 -27.66 -8.99 -2.61
N LYS A 33 -28.40 -9.83 -3.34
CA LYS A 33 -27.85 -10.62 -4.44
C LYS A 33 -27.57 -9.76 -5.68
N LYS A 34 -28.46 -8.83 -6.03
CA LYS A 34 -28.23 -7.86 -7.13
C LYS A 34 -27.06 -6.92 -6.86
N LEU A 35 -26.87 -6.48 -5.62
CA LEU A 35 -25.69 -5.67 -5.24
C LEU A 35 -24.37 -6.48 -5.36
N ARG A 36 -24.35 -7.76 -4.98
CA ARG A 36 -23.17 -8.61 -5.12
C ARG A 36 -22.82 -8.91 -6.59
N ASP A 37 -23.83 -9.17 -7.42
CA ASP A 37 -23.61 -9.48 -8.84
C ASP A 37 -23.24 -8.23 -9.66
N SER A 38 -23.71 -7.03 -9.27
CA SER A 38 -23.29 -5.77 -9.90
C SER A 38 -21.89 -5.32 -9.50
N GLN A 39 -21.38 -5.75 -8.35
CA GLN A 39 -20.00 -5.46 -7.92
C GLN A 39 -18.96 -6.37 -8.61
N ALA A 40 -19.33 -7.57 -9.03
CA ALA A 40 -18.44 -8.48 -9.74
C ALA A 40 -18.08 -8.04 -11.17
N GLY A 41 -18.86 -7.13 -11.76
CA GLY A 41 -18.67 -6.63 -13.14
C GLY A 41 -18.09 -5.21 -13.25
N LEU A 42 -17.96 -4.47 -12.14
CA LEU A 42 -17.47 -3.09 -12.12
C LEU A 42 -16.03 -3.05 -11.58
N GLY A 43 -15.09 -3.61 -12.31
CA GLY A 43 -13.66 -3.45 -12.00
C GLY A 43 -13.32 -1.96 -11.74
N GLY A 44 -13.02 -1.62 -10.50
CA GLY A 44 -12.36 -0.37 -10.14
C GLY A 44 -13.21 0.78 -9.60
N ARG A 45 -14.54 0.74 -9.57
CA ARG A 45 -15.36 1.88 -9.07
C ARG A 45 -15.99 1.71 -7.68
N ALA A 46 -15.86 0.56 -7.05
CA ALA A 46 -16.67 0.19 -5.88
C ALA A 46 -16.12 0.60 -4.51
N MET A 47 -15.01 1.34 -4.42
CA MET A 47 -14.30 1.53 -3.14
C MET A 47 -14.39 2.92 -2.52
N LYS A 48 -15.12 3.88 -3.10
CA LYS A 48 -15.51 5.09 -2.38
C LYS A 48 -16.57 4.73 -1.34
N GLY A 49 -16.17 4.57 -0.08
CA GLY A 49 -17.06 4.27 1.04
C GLY A 49 -16.83 2.93 1.73
N GLN A 50 -15.70 2.26 1.50
CA GLN A 50 -15.36 1.10 2.31
C GLN A 50 -15.15 1.55 3.77
N VAL A 51 -16.00 1.06 4.66
CA VAL A 51 -15.90 1.31 6.09
C VAL A 51 -14.96 0.26 6.68
N ILE A 52 -13.93 0.71 7.40
CA ILE A 52 -13.09 -0.16 8.22
C ILE A 52 -13.94 -0.59 9.42
N LEU A 53 -14.06 -1.90 9.67
CA LEU A 53 -14.82 -2.40 10.79
C LEU A 53 -14.12 -2.03 12.12
N PRO A 54 -14.88 -1.82 13.22
CA PRO A 54 -14.29 -1.44 14.51
C PRO A 54 -13.20 -2.41 14.99
N GLU A 55 -13.40 -3.71 14.80
CA GLU A 55 -12.41 -4.73 15.15
C GLU A 55 -11.14 -4.70 14.28
N GLU A 56 -11.27 -4.29 13.02
CA GLU A 56 -10.11 -4.11 12.12
C GLU A 56 -9.35 -2.82 12.48
N LEU A 57 -10.11 -1.75 12.81
CA LEU A 57 -9.52 -0.51 13.29
C LEU A 57 -8.69 -0.74 14.57
N GLN A 58 -9.23 -1.51 15.52
CA GLN A 58 -8.52 -1.86 16.75
C GLN A 58 -7.22 -2.61 16.44
N LYS A 59 -7.25 -3.59 15.50
CA LYS A 59 -6.03 -4.30 15.07
C LYS A 59 -4.98 -3.36 14.49
N ILE A 60 -5.40 -2.38 13.69
CA ILE A 60 -4.49 -1.35 13.16
C ILE A 60 -3.89 -0.54 14.32
N GLU A 61 -4.73 -0.08 15.25
CA GLU A 61 -4.30 0.69 16.41
C GLU A 61 -3.29 -0.05 17.27
N ASP A 62 -3.51 -1.35 17.51
CA ASP A 62 -2.63 -2.19 18.32
C ASP A 62 -1.28 -2.47 17.65
N ALA A 63 -1.27 -2.56 16.30
CA ALA A 63 -0.09 -2.94 15.55
C ALA A 63 0.80 -1.75 15.13
N VAL A 64 0.25 -0.55 15.06
CA VAL A 64 1.00 0.65 14.64
C VAL A 64 2.08 1.00 15.66
N PRO A 65 3.32 1.31 15.20
CA PRO A 65 4.40 1.76 16.07
C PRO A 65 4.01 2.95 16.94
N THR A 66 4.48 2.94 18.18
CA THR A 66 4.18 4.01 19.17
C THR A 66 5.29 5.03 19.32
N LYS A 67 6.45 4.78 18.71
CA LYS A 67 7.64 5.65 18.78
C LYS A 67 8.23 5.83 17.39
N ALA A 68 8.68 7.04 17.09
CA ALA A 68 9.49 7.32 15.91
C ALA A 68 10.85 6.62 16.00
N THR A 69 11.34 6.05 14.92
CA THR A 69 12.67 5.44 14.84
C THR A 69 13.75 6.51 14.91
N ALA A 70 13.54 7.64 14.24
CA ALA A 70 14.36 8.82 14.34
C ALA A 70 13.51 9.99 14.85
N LYS A 71 14.08 10.80 15.75
CA LYS A 71 13.41 12.04 16.20
C LYS A 71 13.32 13.02 15.04
N PRO A 72 12.12 13.50 14.66
CA PRO A 72 12.00 14.52 13.63
C PRO A 72 12.76 15.80 14.01
N THR A 73 13.47 16.38 13.06
CA THR A 73 14.24 17.61 13.27
C THR A 73 13.36 18.88 13.18
N GLN A 74 12.16 18.74 12.60
CA GLN A 74 11.12 19.77 12.48
C GLN A 74 9.75 19.08 12.30
N PRO A 75 8.62 19.81 12.44
CA PRO A 75 7.32 19.29 12.03
C PRO A 75 7.35 18.80 10.58
N ARG A 76 6.90 17.57 10.33
CA ARG A 76 6.91 16.95 9.01
C ARG A 76 5.51 16.79 8.45
N LYS A 77 5.34 17.12 7.16
CA LYS A 77 4.10 16.93 6.42
C LYS A 77 4.29 15.94 5.28
N LEU A 78 3.44 14.91 5.26
CA LEU A 78 3.42 13.86 4.26
C LEU A 78 2.16 13.98 3.40
N LEU A 79 2.32 14.20 2.09
CA LEU A 79 1.22 14.11 1.15
C LEU A 79 0.91 12.64 0.87
N VAL A 80 -0.22 12.12 1.37
CA VAL A 80 -0.71 10.78 1.06
C VAL A 80 -1.63 10.85 -0.15
N PHE A 81 -1.12 10.44 -1.30
CA PHE A 81 -1.85 10.52 -2.56
C PHE A 81 -2.51 9.19 -2.89
N THR A 82 -3.83 9.21 -3.21
CA THR A 82 -4.66 8.00 -3.32
C THR A 82 -5.41 7.89 -4.64
N LEU A 83 -5.19 8.80 -5.61
CA LEU A 83 -5.86 8.75 -6.90
C LEU A 83 -5.50 7.47 -7.67
N CYS A 84 -6.52 6.76 -8.15
CA CYS A 84 -6.39 5.63 -9.05
C CYS A 84 -7.14 5.91 -10.35
N LYS A 85 -6.44 5.88 -11.48
CA LYS A 85 -7.03 5.89 -12.83
C LYS A 85 -7.26 4.47 -13.37
N GLY A 86 -6.71 3.45 -12.69
CA GLY A 86 -6.87 2.03 -12.95
C GLY A 86 -7.61 1.30 -11.84
N PHE A 87 -7.08 0.14 -11.45
CA PHE A 87 -7.65 -0.67 -10.38
C PHE A 87 -7.57 0.07 -9.03
N VAL A 88 -8.66 0.07 -8.27
CA VAL A 88 -8.74 0.67 -6.94
C VAL A 88 -8.63 -0.44 -5.89
N HIS A 89 -7.54 -0.44 -5.13
CA HIS A 89 -7.32 -1.44 -4.08
C HIS A 89 -8.21 -1.16 -2.86
N SER A 90 -8.89 -2.18 -2.36
CA SER A 90 -9.71 -2.07 -1.14
C SER A 90 -8.89 -1.79 0.11
N SER A 91 -7.60 -1.97 0.04
CA SER A 91 -6.65 -1.71 1.12
C SER A 91 -6.27 -0.22 1.30
N ILE A 92 -6.56 0.64 0.33
CA ILE A 92 -6.22 2.08 0.40
C ILE A 92 -6.74 2.77 1.67
N PRO A 93 -8.02 2.59 2.10
CA PRO A 93 -8.51 3.17 3.35
C PRO A 93 -7.77 2.66 4.59
N TYR A 94 -7.40 1.38 4.61
CA TYR A 94 -6.64 0.77 5.72
C TYR A 94 -5.24 1.34 5.82
N ALA A 95 -4.55 1.49 4.68
CA ALA A 95 -3.24 2.13 4.63
C ALA A 95 -3.29 3.58 5.11
N THR A 96 -4.26 4.37 4.60
CA THR A 96 -4.43 5.76 5.02
C THR A 96 -4.67 5.85 6.52
N LYS A 97 -5.56 5.00 7.07
CA LYS A 97 -5.85 4.98 8.50
C LYS A 97 -4.64 4.57 9.33
N ALA A 98 -3.88 3.57 8.90
CA ALA A 98 -2.65 3.16 9.56
C ALA A 98 -1.61 4.30 9.59
N LEU A 99 -1.44 5.03 8.48
CA LEU A 99 -0.54 6.19 8.40
C LEU A 99 -0.98 7.35 9.30
N GLU A 100 -2.29 7.64 9.34
CA GLU A 100 -2.86 8.67 10.23
C GLU A 100 -2.55 8.36 11.70
N ILE A 101 -2.85 7.13 12.14
CA ILE A 101 -2.61 6.68 13.51
C ILE A 101 -1.11 6.64 13.81
N MET A 102 -0.30 6.16 12.87
CA MET A 102 1.16 6.09 12.98
C MET A 102 1.76 7.49 13.19
N GLY A 103 1.40 8.45 12.35
CA GLY A 103 1.88 9.84 12.49
C GLY A 103 1.49 10.43 13.85
N LYS A 104 0.23 10.22 14.28
CA LYS A 104 -0.28 10.71 15.56
C LYS A 104 0.41 10.07 16.77
N LYS A 105 0.57 8.73 16.79
CA LYS A 105 1.19 8.02 17.91
C LYS A 105 2.68 8.29 18.05
N THR A 106 3.38 8.37 16.93
CA THR A 106 4.84 8.54 16.91
C THR A 106 5.28 9.99 16.95
N GLY A 107 4.40 10.93 16.58
CA GLY A 107 4.78 12.33 16.33
C GLY A 107 5.77 12.51 15.17
N ALA A 108 5.94 11.48 14.31
CA ALA A 108 6.94 11.50 13.25
C ALA A 108 6.52 12.38 12.06
N PHE A 109 5.22 12.49 11.79
CA PHE A 109 4.67 13.27 10.68
C PHE A 109 3.18 13.51 10.84
N GLU A 110 2.68 14.51 10.12
CA GLU A 110 1.26 14.72 9.85
C GLU A 110 0.96 14.34 8.40
N ILE A 111 -0.22 13.77 8.15
CA ILE A 111 -0.65 13.44 6.79
C ILE A 111 -1.65 14.47 6.24
N VAL A 112 -1.55 14.71 4.94
CA VAL A 112 -2.60 15.34 4.14
C VAL A 112 -2.96 14.38 3.02
N GLN A 113 -4.17 13.82 3.05
CA GLN A 113 -4.67 12.94 1.99
C GLN A 113 -5.25 13.77 0.84
N SER A 114 -4.94 13.37 -0.40
CA SER A 114 -5.50 14.01 -1.59
C SER A 114 -5.62 13.01 -2.76
N GLU A 115 -6.59 13.31 -3.65
CA GLU A 115 -6.72 12.72 -4.99
C GLU A 115 -6.59 13.81 -6.07
N ASP A 116 -6.31 15.06 -5.68
CA ASP A 116 -6.24 16.19 -6.60
C ASP A 116 -4.85 16.31 -7.22
N MET A 117 -4.78 16.17 -8.54
CA MET A 117 -3.53 16.30 -9.30
C MET A 117 -2.88 17.69 -9.16
N SER A 118 -3.65 18.73 -8.82
CA SER A 118 -3.09 20.09 -8.59
C SER A 118 -2.09 20.13 -7.43
N MET A 119 -2.12 19.12 -6.52
CA MET A 119 -1.15 18.99 -5.43
C MET A 119 0.30 18.88 -5.94
N PHE A 120 0.49 18.46 -7.20
CA PHE A 120 1.83 18.36 -7.81
C PHE A 120 2.33 19.66 -8.45
N LYS A 121 1.57 20.75 -8.35
CA LYS A 121 2.09 22.09 -8.67
C LYS A 121 3.16 22.50 -7.66
N PRO A 122 4.25 23.18 -8.09
CA PRO A 122 5.34 23.55 -7.20
C PRO A 122 4.88 24.29 -5.94
N GLU A 123 3.96 25.25 -6.09
CA GLU A 123 3.42 26.06 -4.98
C GLU A 123 2.65 25.24 -3.94
N ASN A 124 2.09 24.08 -4.33
CA ASN A 124 1.42 23.18 -3.41
C ASN A 124 2.41 22.18 -2.78
N LEU A 125 3.36 21.66 -3.59
CA LEU A 125 4.35 20.71 -3.12
C LEU A 125 5.32 21.27 -2.09
N GLU A 126 5.63 22.59 -2.13
CA GLU A 126 6.52 23.23 -1.15
C GLU A 126 6.06 23.07 0.30
N ASN A 127 4.76 22.85 0.51
CA ASN A 127 4.17 22.62 1.83
C ASN A 127 4.45 21.23 2.41
N PHE A 128 5.08 20.33 1.66
CA PHE A 128 5.33 18.93 2.05
C PHE A 128 6.82 18.63 2.13
N ASP A 129 7.15 17.63 2.94
CA ASP A 129 8.52 17.09 3.08
C ASP A 129 8.70 15.80 2.28
N ALA A 130 7.62 15.05 2.08
CA ALA A 130 7.59 13.86 1.23
C ALA A 130 6.19 13.61 0.66
N ILE A 131 6.15 12.80 -0.41
CA ILE A 131 4.94 12.26 -1.01
C ILE A 131 4.89 10.76 -0.71
N PHE A 132 3.69 10.25 -0.40
CA PHE A 132 3.42 8.82 -0.24
C PHE A 132 2.36 8.39 -1.25
N PHE A 133 2.75 7.61 -2.26
CA PHE A 133 1.81 6.98 -3.18
C PHE A 133 1.18 5.73 -2.53
N ASN A 134 -0.03 5.90 -2.02
CA ASN A 134 -0.79 4.83 -1.39
C ASN A 134 -1.54 4.02 -2.44
N SER A 135 -0.91 3.00 -2.98
CA SER A 135 -1.49 2.08 -3.98
C SER A 135 -2.15 2.78 -5.18
N CYS A 136 -1.67 3.96 -5.56
CA CYS A 136 -2.09 4.67 -6.77
C CYS A 136 -1.85 3.80 -8.01
N THR A 137 -2.73 3.91 -9.01
CA THR A 137 -2.60 3.11 -10.23
C THR A 137 -2.86 3.92 -11.50
N LYS A 138 -2.06 3.65 -12.54
CA LYS A 138 -2.18 4.24 -13.88
C LYS A 138 -2.13 5.78 -13.90
N LEU A 139 -1.29 6.37 -13.07
CA LEU A 139 -1.00 7.80 -13.11
C LEU A 139 0.13 8.06 -14.10
N GLU A 140 -0.14 8.85 -15.14
CA GLU A 140 0.84 9.17 -16.20
C GLU A 140 1.17 10.67 -16.24
N PHE A 141 0.46 11.50 -15.47
CA PHE A 141 0.63 12.95 -15.42
C PHE A 141 0.70 13.58 -16.82
N GLU A 142 -0.45 13.82 -17.43
CA GLU A 142 -0.54 14.39 -18.78
C GLU A 142 0.04 15.81 -18.87
N ASP A 143 -0.14 16.60 -17.81
CA ASP A 143 0.40 17.96 -17.68
C ASP A 143 1.91 17.93 -17.39
N SER A 144 2.70 18.52 -18.31
CA SER A 144 4.16 18.60 -18.16
C SER A 144 4.62 19.44 -16.97
N ALA A 145 3.83 20.43 -16.54
CA ALA A 145 4.15 21.23 -15.36
C ALA A 145 4.05 20.39 -14.07
N LEU A 146 3.04 19.51 -13.99
CA LEU A 146 2.92 18.59 -12.85
C LEU A 146 4.02 17.51 -12.87
N ARG A 147 4.42 17.03 -14.08
CA ARG A 147 5.59 16.15 -14.22
C ARG A 147 6.85 16.82 -13.67
N LYS A 148 7.09 18.05 -14.14
CA LYS A 148 8.24 18.83 -13.68
C LYS A 148 8.20 19.06 -12.17
N GLY A 149 7.03 19.41 -11.63
CA GLY A 149 6.82 19.62 -10.20
C GLY A 149 7.23 18.40 -9.37
N LEU A 150 6.75 17.20 -9.73
CA LEU A 150 7.10 15.96 -9.03
C LEU A 150 8.61 15.65 -9.11
N ILE A 151 9.20 15.74 -10.30
CA ILE A 151 10.62 15.43 -10.51
C ILE A 151 11.51 16.43 -9.76
N ASP A 152 11.24 17.72 -9.86
CA ASP A 152 12.02 18.76 -9.20
C ASP A 152 11.90 18.66 -7.68
N PHE A 153 10.72 18.34 -7.16
CA PHE A 153 10.49 18.12 -5.74
C PHE A 153 11.42 17.03 -5.19
N VAL A 154 11.44 15.86 -5.84
CA VAL A 154 12.30 14.76 -5.39
C VAL A 154 13.77 15.07 -5.67
N LYS A 155 14.16 15.47 -6.90
CA LYS A 155 15.56 15.79 -7.22
C LYS A 155 16.13 16.90 -6.35
N GLY A 156 15.29 17.85 -5.91
CA GLY A 156 15.65 18.96 -5.03
C GLY A 156 15.98 18.56 -3.59
N GLY A 157 15.68 17.33 -3.18
CA GLY A 157 16.05 16.82 -1.86
C GLY A 157 14.87 16.43 -0.98
N LYS A 158 13.65 16.50 -1.47
CA LYS A 158 12.46 15.98 -0.78
C LYS A 158 12.32 14.46 -0.99
N GLY A 159 11.32 13.84 -0.36
CA GLY A 159 11.17 12.39 -0.40
C GLY A 159 9.98 11.89 -1.18
N LEU A 160 10.11 10.65 -1.64
CA LEU A 160 9.02 9.88 -2.22
C LEU A 160 8.97 8.51 -1.53
N ALA A 161 7.83 8.13 -1.04
CA ALA A 161 7.54 6.77 -0.59
C ALA A 161 6.37 6.21 -1.40
N GLY A 162 6.31 4.91 -1.58
CA GLY A 162 5.20 4.27 -2.26
C GLY A 162 5.02 2.83 -1.83
N ILE A 163 3.77 2.38 -1.81
CA ILE A 163 3.47 0.99 -1.53
C ILE A 163 2.65 0.37 -2.65
N HIS A 164 2.79 -0.93 -2.80
CA HIS A 164 2.01 -1.81 -3.65
C HIS A 164 1.75 -1.21 -5.04
N GLY A 165 0.53 -0.74 -5.33
CA GLY A 165 0.15 -0.15 -6.61
C GLY A 165 0.98 1.03 -7.10
N ALA A 166 1.83 1.61 -6.25
CA ALA A 166 2.65 2.78 -6.63
C ALA A 166 3.56 2.53 -7.84
N THR A 167 3.97 1.30 -8.12
CA THR A 167 4.74 0.93 -9.32
C THR A 167 3.88 0.67 -10.56
N ILE A 168 2.54 0.69 -10.45
CA ILE A 168 1.60 0.61 -11.59
C ILE A 168 1.47 1.97 -12.31
N ASN A 169 2.20 2.98 -11.87
CA ASN A 169 2.24 4.31 -12.45
C ASN A 169 3.42 4.48 -13.42
N PHE A 170 3.39 5.52 -14.24
CA PHE A 170 4.53 6.01 -15.02
C PHE A 170 5.02 5.09 -16.14
N HIS A 171 4.14 4.22 -16.68
CA HIS A 171 4.52 3.31 -17.76
C HIS A 171 4.95 4.04 -19.05
N THR A 172 4.44 5.24 -19.29
CA THR A 172 4.77 6.08 -20.43
C THR A 172 5.69 7.26 -20.08
N TRP A 173 6.21 7.28 -18.86
CA TRP A 173 7.07 8.35 -18.38
C TRP A 173 8.39 7.80 -17.79
N PRO A 174 9.43 7.59 -18.67
CA PRO A 174 10.66 6.92 -18.27
C PRO A 174 11.41 7.56 -17.11
N GLU A 175 11.42 8.90 -16.99
CA GLU A 175 12.11 9.59 -15.89
C GLU A 175 11.46 9.30 -14.52
N ALA A 176 10.14 9.25 -14.45
CA ALA A 176 9.46 8.90 -13.22
C ALA A 176 9.56 7.39 -12.91
N ALA A 177 9.57 6.55 -13.93
CA ALA A 177 9.87 5.12 -13.79
C ALA A 177 11.27 4.89 -13.20
N GLU A 178 12.25 5.65 -13.71
CA GLU A 178 13.62 5.65 -13.17
C GLU A 178 13.64 6.17 -11.73
N MET A 179 12.89 7.22 -11.41
CA MET A 179 12.77 7.73 -10.04
C MET A 179 12.23 6.65 -9.09
N MET A 180 11.16 5.94 -9.46
CA MET A 180 10.59 4.85 -8.66
C MET A 180 11.55 3.66 -8.50
N GLY A 181 12.45 3.45 -9.46
CA GLY A 181 13.43 2.37 -9.46
C GLY A 181 12.93 1.07 -10.10
N GLY A 182 11.71 1.03 -10.61
CA GLY A 182 11.10 -0.11 -11.28
C GLY A 182 9.61 0.07 -11.49
N ILE A 183 9.04 -0.68 -12.42
CA ILE A 183 7.61 -0.62 -12.78
C ILE A 183 7.01 -2.01 -12.67
N PHE A 184 5.74 -2.08 -12.27
CA PHE A 184 4.93 -3.27 -12.28
C PHE A 184 4.91 -3.93 -13.68
N ASP A 185 5.22 -5.22 -13.73
CA ASP A 185 5.04 -6.05 -14.92
C ASP A 185 3.82 -6.97 -14.76
N ARG A 186 3.78 -7.77 -13.71
CA ARG A 186 2.69 -8.71 -13.38
C ARG A 186 2.70 -9.07 -11.91
N HIS A 187 1.69 -9.88 -11.46
CA HIS A 187 1.57 -10.36 -10.09
C HIS A 187 1.35 -11.89 -10.02
N PRO A 188 2.34 -12.72 -10.42
CA PRO A 188 2.21 -14.20 -10.37
C PRO A 188 1.96 -14.70 -8.95
N TRP A 189 2.55 -14.04 -7.96
CA TRP A 189 2.41 -14.32 -6.54
C TRP A 189 1.16 -13.63 -6.00
N GLY A 190 0.00 -14.26 -6.22
CA GLY A 190 -1.31 -13.68 -5.93
C GLY A 190 -1.64 -13.61 -4.44
N LYS A 191 -2.59 -12.77 -4.10
CA LYS A 191 -3.03 -12.39 -2.75
C LYS A 191 -3.46 -13.54 -1.81
N ARG A 192 -3.68 -14.74 -2.32
CA ARG A 192 -4.08 -15.92 -1.52
C ARG A 192 -2.89 -16.78 -1.10
N GLY A 193 -1.73 -16.59 -1.70
CA GLY A 193 -0.53 -17.33 -1.37
C GLY A 193 0.13 -16.86 -0.06
N ASN A 194 1.01 -17.71 0.45
CA ASN A 194 1.84 -17.39 1.62
C ASN A 194 3.30 -17.52 1.18
N TRP A 195 3.89 -16.40 0.78
CA TRP A 195 5.13 -16.32 0.04
C TRP A 195 6.33 -16.19 0.96
N ALA A 196 7.39 -16.92 0.68
CA ALA A 196 8.63 -16.83 1.42
C ALA A 196 9.40 -15.55 1.02
N VAL A 197 9.71 -14.73 2.00
CA VAL A 197 10.42 -13.46 1.86
C VAL A 197 11.80 -13.58 2.49
N LYS A 198 12.81 -13.20 1.73
CA LYS A 198 14.19 -13.12 2.16
C LYS A 198 14.56 -11.68 2.48
N ILE A 199 15.34 -11.49 3.56
CA ILE A 199 15.93 -10.20 3.91
C ILE A 199 17.26 -10.08 3.20
N ASP A 200 17.34 -9.19 2.18
CA ASP A 200 18.56 -8.98 1.41
C ASP A 200 19.63 -8.23 2.17
N ASP A 201 19.25 -7.35 3.07
CA ASP A 201 20.13 -6.54 3.89
C ASP A 201 19.69 -6.52 5.37
N PRO A 202 20.06 -7.54 6.14
CA PRO A 202 19.59 -7.69 7.54
C PRO A 202 20.15 -6.64 8.51
N GLU A 203 21.24 -5.97 8.14
CA GLU A 203 21.84 -4.92 8.96
C GLU A 203 21.35 -3.51 8.62
N HIS A 204 20.52 -3.37 7.58
CA HIS A 204 19.98 -2.09 7.19
C HIS A 204 18.93 -1.58 8.21
N PRO A 205 18.95 -0.29 8.61
CA PRO A 205 17.98 0.21 9.60
C PRO A 205 16.52 -0.05 9.25
N LEU A 206 16.13 0.02 7.98
CA LEU A 206 14.77 -0.21 7.53
C LEU A 206 14.32 -1.69 7.63
N THR A 207 15.24 -2.63 7.81
CA THR A 207 14.92 -4.06 7.97
C THR A 207 14.99 -4.53 9.43
N ALA A 208 15.29 -3.62 10.36
CA ALA A 208 15.46 -3.94 11.78
C ALA A 208 14.25 -4.65 12.40
N ALA A 209 13.03 -4.29 11.96
CA ALA A 209 11.78 -4.89 12.41
C ALA A 209 11.67 -6.40 12.17
N PHE A 210 12.39 -6.92 11.18
CA PHE A 210 12.38 -8.35 10.83
C PHE A 210 13.42 -9.18 11.62
N ASN A 211 14.24 -8.53 12.46
CA ASN A 211 15.25 -9.17 13.32
C ASN A 211 16.21 -10.11 12.56
N GLY A 212 16.53 -9.78 11.30
CA GLY A 212 17.43 -10.58 10.44
C GLY A 212 16.87 -11.96 10.05
N LYS A 213 15.59 -12.23 10.23
CA LYS A 213 14.95 -13.53 9.95
C LYS A 213 14.03 -13.45 8.76
N ASP A 214 14.29 -14.31 7.78
CA ASP A 214 13.39 -14.55 6.67
C ASP A 214 12.01 -14.98 7.19
N PHE A 215 10.94 -14.66 6.46
CA PHE A 215 9.57 -14.87 6.92
C PHE A 215 8.64 -15.25 5.76
N LYS A 216 7.42 -15.69 6.09
CA LYS A 216 6.35 -15.89 5.11
C LYS A 216 5.27 -14.84 5.28
N ILE A 217 4.71 -14.39 4.16
CA ILE A 217 3.66 -13.37 4.14
C ILE A 217 2.55 -13.73 3.16
N ASN A 218 1.30 -13.54 3.62
CA ASN A 218 0.13 -13.66 2.75
C ASN A 218 -0.23 -12.28 2.19
N ASP A 219 0.22 -12.02 0.97
CA ASP A 219 -0.11 -10.80 0.22
C ASP A 219 0.07 -11.05 -1.28
N GLU A 220 -0.22 -10.05 -2.11
CA GLU A 220 0.09 -10.05 -3.53
C GLU A 220 1.47 -9.44 -3.75
N ILE A 221 2.36 -10.16 -4.44
CA ILE A 221 3.71 -9.69 -4.76
C ILE A 221 3.84 -9.45 -6.27
N PHE A 222 4.41 -8.32 -6.60
CA PHE A 222 4.62 -7.89 -7.98
C PHE A 222 5.95 -8.41 -8.55
N ARG A 223 5.88 -8.87 -9.80
CA ARG A 223 7.06 -8.89 -10.66
C ARG A 223 7.37 -7.46 -11.08
N ILE A 224 8.58 -7.02 -10.90
CA ILE A 224 9.03 -5.68 -11.25
C ILE A 224 9.87 -5.74 -12.53
N GLY A 225 9.49 -4.95 -13.51
CA GLY A 225 10.18 -4.80 -14.79
C GLY A 225 11.12 -3.59 -14.83
N ALA A 226 11.67 -3.36 -16.00
CA ALA A 226 12.52 -2.20 -16.25
C ALA A 226 11.85 -0.88 -15.81
N PRO A 227 12.62 0.08 -15.29
CA PRO A 227 14.10 0.13 -15.27
C PRO A 227 14.77 -0.49 -14.03
N PHE A 228 14.08 -1.39 -13.32
CA PHE A 228 14.65 -2.02 -12.12
C PHE A 228 16.01 -2.69 -12.43
N SER A 229 16.98 -2.42 -11.57
CA SER A 229 18.26 -3.12 -11.51
C SER A 229 18.85 -2.97 -10.10
N ARG A 230 19.50 -4.03 -9.59
CA ARG A 230 20.25 -3.96 -8.32
C ARG A 230 21.45 -3.02 -8.39
N ASP A 231 21.89 -2.62 -9.58
CA ASP A 231 22.92 -1.59 -9.78
C ASP A 231 22.40 -0.17 -9.56
N LYS A 232 21.06 0.00 -9.44
CA LYS A 232 20.40 1.30 -9.31
C LYS A 232 19.68 1.49 -7.99
N VAL A 233 19.34 0.40 -7.31
CA VAL A 233 18.58 0.43 -6.05
C VAL A 233 19.23 -0.45 -5.00
N ARG A 234 19.06 -0.11 -3.74
CA ARG A 234 19.39 -0.98 -2.61
C ARG A 234 18.17 -1.79 -2.24
N VAL A 235 18.17 -3.07 -2.58
CA VAL A 235 17.09 -3.99 -2.25
C VAL A 235 17.18 -4.39 -0.78
N LEU A 236 16.08 -4.29 -0.08
CA LEU A 236 15.90 -4.60 1.33
C LEU A 236 15.28 -5.97 1.53
N LEU A 237 14.22 -6.24 0.78
CA LEU A 237 13.44 -7.49 0.82
C LEU A 237 13.24 -8.00 -0.60
N SER A 238 13.28 -9.32 -0.78
CA SER A 238 12.93 -10.00 -2.03
C SER A 238 12.23 -11.34 -1.75
N LEU A 239 11.56 -11.92 -2.74
CA LEU A 239 11.12 -13.30 -2.64
C LEU A 239 12.34 -14.25 -2.54
N ASP A 240 12.24 -15.23 -1.66
CA ASP A 240 13.22 -16.34 -1.67
C ASP A 240 12.90 -17.30 -2.82
N MET A 241 13.56 -17.09 -3.95
CA MET A 241 13.38 -17.92 -5.15
C MET A 241 14.05 -19.31 -5.04
N LYS A 242 14.43 -19.71 -3.81
CA LYS A 242 14.81 -21.10 -3.48
C LYS A 242 13.67 -21.86 -2.79
N ASP A 243 12.68 -21.14 -2.21
CA ASP A 243 11.50 -21.78 -1.60
C ASP A 243 10.56 -22.28 -2.70
N GLU A 244 10.20 -23.56 -2.63
CA GLU A 244 9.32 -24.21 -3.61
C GLU A 244 7.94 -23.54 -3.71
N THR A 245 7.45 -22.95 -2.63
CA THR A 245 6.16 -22.22 -2.63
C THR A 245 6.19 -21.06 -3.63
N ASN A 246 7.33 -20.37 -3.72
CA ASN A 246 7.49 -19.23 -4.63
C ASN A 246 7.69 -19.67 -6.09
N LEU A 247 8.14 -20.89 -6.32
CA LEU A 247 8.31 -21.45 -7.67
C LEU A 247 7.04 -22.09 -8.21
N ASN A 248 6.12 -22.50 -7.33
CA ASN A 248 4.88 -23.18 -7.72
C ASN A 248 3.75 -22.17 -7.98
N VAL A 249 3.94 -21.30 -8.95
CA VAL A 249 2.93 -20.34 -9.40
C VAL A 249 2.73 -20.44 -10.91
N ASN A 250 1.51 -20.13 -11.36
CA ASN A 250 1.22 -19.98 -12.78
C ASN A 250 2.01 -18.80 -13.35
N ASP A 251 2.46 -18.75 -14.53
CA ASP A 251 3.20 -17.61 -15.13
C ASP A 251 4.61 -17.37 -14.51
N ILE A 252 5.23 -18.42 -13.93
CA ILE A 252 6.66 -18.34 -13.57
C ILE A 252 7.52 -18.29 -14.84
N ARG A 253 8.52 -17.43 -14.85
CA ARG A 253 9.46 -17.27 -15.98
C ARG A 253 10.85 -17.76 -15.60
N PRO A 254 11.65 -18.30 -16.53
CA PRO A 254 13.05 -18.66 -16.28
C PRO A 254 13.89 -17.46 -15.77
N THR A 255 13.46 -16.24 -16.06
CA THR A 255 14.07 -14.98 -15.62
C THR A 255 13.66 -14.55 -14.22
N ASP A 256 12.65 -15.18 -13.60
CA ASP A 256 12.19 -14.87 -12.24
C ASP A 256 13.14 -15.44 -11.18
N ARG A 257 14.38 -14.95 -11.19
CA ARG A 257 15.43 -15.34 -10.24
C ARG A 257 15.65 -14.32 -9.14
N ASP A 258 15.15 -13.11 -9.35
CA ASP A 258 15.32 -11.96 -8.46
C ASP A 258 14.06 -11.11 -8.49
N ILE A 259 13.24 -11.21 -7.44
CA ILE A 259 11.95 -10.54 -7.33
C ILE A 259 11.99 -9.60 -6.13
N PRO A 260 12.29 -8.32 -6.32
CA PRO A 260 12.37 -7.35 -5.24
C PRO A 260 10.98 -7.05 -4.68
N ILE A 261 10.91 -6.97 -3.35
CA ILE A 261 9.69 -6.57 -2.62
C ILE A 261 9.85 -5.15 -2.08
N SER A 262 11.02 -4.80 -1.55
CA SER A 262 11.25 -3.47 -1.01
C SER A 262 12.65 -2.98 -1.32
N TRP A 263 12.76 -1.68 -1.58
CA TRP A 263 14.05 -1.04 -1.85
C TRP A 263 14.07 0.44 -1.45
N VAL A 264 15.28 0.97 -1.35
CA VAL A 264 15.56 2.40 -1.26
C VAL A 264 16.53 2.81 -2.35
N ARG A 265 16.49 4.08 -2.72
CA ARG A 265 17.47 4.72 -3.59
C ARG A 265 17.55 6.23 -3.37
N SER A 266 18.62 6.83 -3.79
CA SER A 266 18.72 8.28 -4.03
C SER A 266 18.26 8.59 -5.45
N PHE A 267 17.59 9.75 -5.63
CA PHE A 267 17.25 10.29 -6.94
C PHE A 267 17.53 11.80 -6.94
N GLY A 268 18.63 12.22 -7.57
CA GLY A 268 19.21 13.53 -7.34
C GLY A 268 19.62 13.67 -5.86
N LYS A 269 19.15 14.72 -5.18
CA LYS A 269 19.32 14.90 -3.73
C LYS A 269 18.21 14.22 -2.91
N GLY A 270 17.20 13.68 -3.56
CA GLY A 270 16.00 13.12 -2.93
C GLY A 270 16.15 11.66 -2.52
N ARG A 271 15.15 11.20 -1.82
CA ARG A 271 15.08 9.88 -1.17
C ARG A 271 13.83 9.15 -1.61
N VAL A 272 14.01 7.93 -2.13
CA VAL A 272 12.90 7.12 -2.60
C VAL A 272 12.86 5.79 -1.86
N PHE A 273 11.70 5.45 -1.30
CA PHE A 273 11.39 4.18 -0.67
C PHE A 273 10.20 3.53 -1.38
N TYR A 274 10.28 2.25 -1.62
CA TYR A 274 9.16 1.46 -2.12
C TYR A 274 9.05 0.12 -1.39
N CYS A 275 7.79 -0.33 -1.19
CA CYS A 275 7.49 -1.67 -0.72
C CYS A 275 6.27 -2.24 -1.47
N SER A 276 6.41 -3.43 -2.06
CA SER A 276 5.36 -4.11 -2.84
C SER A 276 4.20 -4.63 -1.97
N LEU A 277 4.39 -4.79 -0.67
CA LEU A 277 3.34 -5.24 0.25
C LEU A 277 2.22 -4.20 0.33
N GLY A 278 0.95 -4.62 0.54
CA GLY A 278 -0.17 -3.71 0.74
C GLY A 278 -1.45 -4.02 -0.03
N HIS A 279 -1.57 -5.21 -0.66
CA HIS A 279 -2.82 -5.63 -1.31
C HIS A 279 -3.87 -6.04 -0.29
N ASN A 280 -3.51 -6.89 0.66
CA ASN A 280 -4.42 -7.43 1.65
C ASN A 280 -4.57 -6.49 2.85
N HIS A 281 -5.77 -6.42 3.43
CA HIS A 281 -6.06 -5.53 4.56
C HIS A 281 -5.21 -5.84 5.78
N HIS A 282 -4.93 -7.12 6.05
CA HIS A 282 -4.17 -7.55 7.22
C HIS A 282 -2.69 -7.14 7.21
N ILE A 283 -2.18 -6.66 6.08
CA ILE A 283 -0.86 -6.03 6.03
C ILE A 283 -0.81 -4.80 6.94
N PHE A 284 -1.93 -4.06 7.05
CA PHE A 284 -2.02 -2.84 7.84
C PHE A 284 -2.28 -3.06 9.33
N TRP A 285 -2.21 -4.31 9.80
CA TRP A 285 -2.06 -4.67 11.22
C TRP A 285 -0.96 -5.72 11.46
N ASN A 286 0.00 -5.79 10.56
CA ASN A 286 1.23 -6.53 10.76
C ASN A 286 2.30 -5.59 11.34
N PRO A 287 2.73 -5.75 12.62
CA PRO A 287 3.59 -4.77 13.26
C PRO A 287 4.97 -4.67 12.62
N MET A 288 5.52 -5.75 12.06
CA MET A 288 6.82 -5.71 11.36
C MET A 288 6.74 -4.90 10.08
N VAL A 289 5.66 -5.08 9.30
CA VAL A 289 5.46 -4.32 8.04
C VAL A 289 5.17 -2.86 8.34
N LEU A 290 4.36 -2.56 9.36
CA LEU A 290 4.08 -1.17 9.75
C LEU A 290 5.31 -0.44 10.27
N GLN A 291 6.20 -1.14 11.00
CA GLN A 291 7.49 -0.56 11.39
C GLN A 291 8.38 -0.31 10.17
N HIS A 292 8.44 -1.24 9.23
CA HIS A 292 9.17 -1.06 7.96
C HIS A 292 8.65 0.14 7.16
N TYR A 293 7.33 0.37 7.16
CA TYR A 293 6.74 1.56 6.54
C TYR A 293 7.11 2.84 7.27
N LEU A 294 7.06 2.86 8.61
CA LEU A 294 7.50 4.01 9.39
C LEU A 294 8.94 4.39 9.07
N ASP A 295 9.83 3.40 9.05
CA ASP A 295 11.26 3.60 8.78
C ASP A 295 11.49 4.13 7.35
N GLY A 296 10.79 3.57 6.36
CA GLY A 296 10.83 4.04 4.97
C GLY A 296 10.29 5.46 4.80
N ILE A 297 9.21 5.80 5.51
CA ILE A 297 8.64 7.15 5.53
C ILE A 297 9.59 8.14 6.20
N GLN A 298 10.16 7.80 7.36
CA GLN A 298 11.14 8.67 8.04
C GLN A 298 12.43 8.85 7.24
N PHE A 299 12.85 7.83 6.49
CA PHE A 299 13.91 7.98 5.49
C PHE A 299 13.50 8.98 4.39
N ALA A 300 12.31 8.83 3.79
CA ALA A 300 11.83 9.74 2.77
C ALA A 300 11.71 11.18 3.29
N LEU A 301 11.21 11.37 4.52
CA LEU A 301 11.14 12.68 5.20
C LEU A 301 12.53 13.28 5.51
N GLY A 302 13.60 12.45 5.53
CA GLY A 302 14.98 12.86 5.76
C GLY A 302 15.41 12.88 7.22
N ASP A 303 14.59 12.34 8.12
CA ASP A 303 14.91 12.22 9.56
C ASP A 303 15.73 10.96 9.85
N LEU A 304 15.45 9.84 9.18
CA LEU A 304 16.23 8.62 9.27
C LEU A 304 17.26 8.55 8.14
N LYS A 305 18.52 8.65 8.49
CA LYS A 305 19.63 8.57 7.52
C LYS A 305 20.05 7.12 7.36
N VAL A 306 20.10 6.65 6.13
CA VAL A 306 20.51 5.29 5.79
C VAL A 306 21.41 5.30 4.54
N ASP A 307 22.16 4.23 4.35
CA ASP A 307 22.92 4.00 3.15
C ASP A 307 21.98 3.56 2.01
N THR A 308 22.09 4.23 0.86
CA THR A 308 21.30 3.95 -0.35
C THR A 308 22.17 3.41 -1.49
N ALA A 309 23.46 3.10 -1.22
CA ALA A 309 24.34 2.51 -2.23
C ALA A 309 23.70 1.24 -2.80
N PRO A 310 23.73 1.06 -4.13
CA PRO A 310 23.12 -0.09 -4.79
C PRO A 310 23.62 -1.43 -4.25
N SER A 311 22.76 -2.45 -4.32
CA SER A 311 23.03 -3.77 -3.71
C SER A 311 24.27 -4.48 -4.29
N VAL A 312 24.63 -4.20 -5.53
CA VAL A 312 25.83 -4.80 -6.19
C VAL A 312 27.10 -4.19 -5.64
N GLU A 313 27.17 -2.87 -5.43
CA GLU A 313 28.33 -2.20 -4.86
C GLU A 313 28.67 -2.74 -3.46
N LYS A 314 27.64 -3.01 -2.64
CA LYS A 314 27.83 -3.58 -1.30
C LYS A 314 28.45 -4.99 -1.33
N LYS A 315 28.14 -5.81 -2.35
CA LYS A 315 28.74 -7.13 -2.53
C LYS A 315 30.24 -7.04 -2.91
N LEU A 316 30.58 -6.10 -3.78
CA LEU A 316 31.98 -5.88 -4.22
C LEU A 316 32.84 -5.34 -3.08
N GLY A 317 32.35 -4.40 -2.28
CA GLY A 317 33.09 -3.83 -1.15
C GLY A 317 33.43 -4.83 -0.04
N ARG A 318 32.59 -5.86 0.20
CA ARG A 318 32.90 -6.92 1.17
C ARG A 318 33.96 -7.92 0.71
N ASN A 319 34.17 -8.06 -0.59
CA ASN A 319 35.15 -8.97 -1.16
C ASN A 319 36.54 -8.33 -1.35
N CYS A 320 36.69 -7.02 -1.14
CA CYS A 320 37.98 -6.33 -1.25
C CYS A 320 38.76 -6.28 0.07
N CYS A 321 38.24 -6.84 1.17
CA CYS A 321 38.89 -6.85 2.48
C CYS A 321 39.25 -8.29 2.96
N LEU A 322 39.50 -9.22 2.02
CA LEU A 322 40.08 -10.55 2.33
C LEU A 322 41.47 -10.70 1.77
#